data_d9fe0dbcd46213a33f53f9142f176a8b
#
_entry.id   d9fe0dbcd46213a33f53f9142f176a8b
#
_cell.length_a   1.000
_cell.length_b   1.000
_cell.length_c   1.000
_cell.angle_alpha   90.00
_cell.angle_beta   90.00
_cell.angle_gamma   90.00
#
_symmetry.space_group_name_H-M   'P 1'
#
loop_
_entity.id
_entity.type
_entity.pdbx_description
1 polymer ?
#
loop_
_entity_poly.entity_id
_entity_poly.type
_entity_poly.pdbx_seq_one_letter_code
_entity_poly.pdbx_strand_id
1 'polypeptide(L)'
;MDNERIRTICMALPHVAETVNWGHHLVYWVGSRDLGGKMFAMTDLDGTGTGVLWFHCGAERFHELLEADGIIPSPYLAKAHWVTLERWDALRPRQIEDELRRAHALILARLPERTKKALALPQKERVKTIRERKTSESARTKVSRAKAKP
;
A
#
# COMPACT_ATOMS: atom_id res chain seq x y z
N MET A 1 3.06 -0.58 20.40
CA MET A 1 2.67 -0.86 19.00
C MET A 1 3.50 -2.01 18.49
N ASP A 2 2.94 -2.87 17.66
CA ASP A 2 3.60 -4.03 17.08
C ASP A 2 2.95 -4.40 15.73
N ASN A 3 3.50 -5.40 15.05
CA ASN A 3 3.00 -5.83 13.73
C ASN A 3 1.54 -6.31 13.78
N GLU A 4 1.15 -7.00 14.83
CA GLU A 4 -0.22 -7.51 15.01
C GLU A 4 -1.23 -6.37 15.14
N ARG A 5 -0.89 -5.34 15.92
CA ARG A 5 -1.76 -4.19 16.10
C ARG A 5 -1.88 -3.37 14.82
N ILE A 6 -0.79 -3.20 14.09
CA ILE A 6 -0.82 -2.55 12.76
C ILE A 6 -1.76 -3.32 11.82
N ARG A 7 -1.66 -4.64 11.80
CA ARG A 7 -2.53 -5.48 10.97
C ARG A 7 -4.00 -5.28 11.35
N THR A 8 -4.32 -5.29 12.63
CA THR A 8 -5.69 -5.05 13.11
C THR A 8 -6.22 -3.69 12.65
N ILE A 9 -5.42 -2.64 12.77
CA ILE A 9 -5.79 -1.29 12.34
C ILE A 9 -6.03 -1.25 10.82
N CYS A 10 -5.08 -1.72 10.04
CA CYS A 10 -5.13 -1.65 8.59
C CYS A 10 -6.26 -2.50 8.00
N MET A 11 -6.43 -3.73 8.49
CA MET A 11 -7.45 -4.64 7.96
C MET A 11 -8.88 -4.23 8.35
N ALA A 12 -9.04 -3.35 9.33
CA ALA A 12 -10.34 -2.77 9.68
C ALA A 12 -10.75 -1.63 8.73
N LEU A 13 -9.84 -1.12 7.93
CA LEU A 13 -10.12 -0.05 6.97
C LEU A 13 -10.77 -0.62 5.69
N PRO A 14 -11.63 0.18 5.00
CA PRO A 14 -12.33 -0.32 3.82
C PRO A 14 -11.40 -0.73 2.68
N HIS A 15 -11.70 -1.85 2.04
CA HIS A 15 -11.05 -2.33 0.81
C HIS A 15 -9.57 -2.68 0.97
N VAL A 16 -9.11 -2.95 2.18
CA VAL A 16 -7.70 -3.28 2.43
C VAL A 16 -7.42 -4.74 2.09
N ALA A 17 -6.36 -4.94 1.33
CA ALA A 17 -5.78 -6.25 1.05
C ALA A 17 -4.35 -6.29 1.57
N GLU A 18 -3.87 -7.46 1.99
CA GLU A 18 -2.50 -7.63 2.45
C GLU A 18 -1.76 -8.63 1.57
N THR A 19 -0.47 -8.38 1.35
CA THR A 19 0.42 -9.29 0.61
C THR A 19 1.78 -9.32 1.28
N VAL A 20 2.50 -10.43 1.12
CA VAL A 20 3.90 -10.51 1.53
C VAL A 20 4.76 -10.25 0.30
N ASN A 21 5.58 -9.21 0.37
CA ASN A 21 6.45 -8.80 -0.72
C ASN A 21 7.91 -8.78 -0.26
N TRP A 22 8.82 -8.95 -1.20
CA TRP A 22 10.27 -8.91 -0.95
C TRP A 22 10.73 -9.87 0.15
N GLY A 23 9.98 -10.98 0.34
CA GLY A 23 10.30 -12.07 1.26
C GLY A 23 9.94 -11.81 2.73
N HIS A 24 9.92 -10.58 3.19
CA HIS A 24 9.76 -10.25 4.60
C HIS A 24 8.93 -9.01 4.92
N HIS A 25 8.34 -8.35 3.92
CA HIS A 25 7.47 -7.20 4.15
C HIS A 25 6.01 -7.59 4.02
N LEU A 26 5.20 -7.25 5.03
CA LEU A 26 3.75 -7.35 4.94
C LEU A 26 3.22 -6.00 4.46
N VAL A 27 2.67 -6.00 3.26
CA VAL A 27 2.23 -4.78 2.56
C VAL A 27 0.72 -4.68 2.59
N TYR A 28 0.22 -3.50 2.91
CA TYR A 28 -1.22 -3.18 2.94
C TYR A 28 -1.58 -2.31 1.74
N TRP A 29 -2.61 -2.74 1.01
CA TRP A 29 -3.08 -2.11 -0.21
C TRP A 29 -4.49 -1.57 -0.02
N VAL A 30 -4.80 -0.44 -0.63
CA VAL A 30 -6.18 -0.03 -0.83
C VAL A 30 -6.63 -0.62 -2.16
N GLY A 31 -7.50 -1.62 -2.09
CA GLY A 31 -7.86 -2.47 -3.22
C GLY A 31 -6.78 -3.48 -3.53
N SER A 32 -7.17 -4.67 -3.98
CA SER A 32 -6.20 -5.67 -4.38
C SER A 32 -5.39 -5.20 -5.59
N ARG A 33 -4.17 -5.68 -5.72
CA ARG A 33 -3.31 -5.40 -6.86
C ARG A 33 -3.98 -5.72 -8.19
N ASP A 34 -4.73 -6.81 -8.24
CA ASP A 34 -5.46 -7.25 -9.43
C ASP A 34 -6.53 -6.27 -9.89
N LEU A 35 -7.06 -5.46 -8.99
CA LEU A 35 -8.05 -4.42 -9.29
C LEU A 35 -7.43 -3.05 -9.55
N GLY A 36 -6.11 -2.96 -9.55
CA GLY A 36 -5.40 -1.70 -9.70
C GLY A 36 -5.23 -0.93 -8.40
N GLY A 37 -5.28 -1.63 -7.26
CA GLY A 37 -5.05 -1.05 -5.94
C GLY A 37 -3.62 -0.55 -5.77
N LYS A 38 -3.42 0.29 -4.77
CA LYS A 38 -2.11 0.85 -4.43
C LYS A 38 -1.79 0.63 -2.96
N MET A 39 -0.52 0.42 -2.65
CA MET A 39 -0.07 0.26 -1.28
C MET A 39 -0.12 1.58 -0.51
N PHE A 40 -0.40 1.52 0.78
CA PHE A 40 -0.40 2.68 1.66
C PHE A 40 0.47 2.50 2.91
N ALA A 41 0.79 1.28 3.28
CA ALA A 41 1.64 0.99 4.45
C ALA A 41 2.28 -0.40 4.31
N MET A 42 3.35 -0.62 5.05
CA MET A 42 3.99 -1.94 5.17
C MET A 42 4.75 -2.08 6.48
N THR A 43 4.93 -3.30 6.92
CA THR A 43 5.73 -3.64 8.10
C THR A 43 6.80 -4.67 7.74
N ASP A 44 7.84 -4.76 8.57
CA ASP A 44 8.88 -5.78 8.45
C ASP A 44 8.52 -6.97 9.37
N LEU A 45 8.33 -8.15 8.78
CA LEU A 45 7.98 -9.37 9.52
C LEU A 45 9.16 -9.96 10.28
N ASP A 46 10.38 -9.77 9.79
CA ASP A 46 11.58 -10.39 10.35
C ASP A 46 12.30 -9.52 11.37
N GLY A 47 11.98 -8.24 11.45
CA GLY A 47 12.64 -7.30 12.35
C GLY A 47 14.11 -7.05 12.01
N THR A 48 14.55 -7.38 10.80
CA THR A 48 15.94 -7.25 10.34
C THR A 48 16.20 -5.99 9.52
N GLY A 49 15.15 -5.23 9.20
CA GLY A 49 15.25 -4.02 8.40
C GLY A 49 15.63 -2.78 9.20
N THR A 50 15.79 -1.67 8.48
CA THR A 50 16.12 -0.38 9.06
C THR A 50 14.96 0.33 9.73
N GLY A 51 13.77 -0.25 9.67
CA GLY A 51 12.56 0.33 10.23
C GLY A 51 11.53 -0.71 10.61
N VAL A 52 10.47 -0.25 11.26
CA VAL A 52 9.37 -1.12 11.73
C VAL A 52 8.08 -0.86 10.98
N LEU A 53 7.88 0.36 10.47
CA LEU A 53 6.67 0.76 9.76
C LEU A 53 7.01 1.76 8.66
N TRP A 54 6.47 1.54 7.48
CA TRP A 54 6.55 2.46 6.32
C TRP A 54 5.14 2.85 5.94
N PHE A 55 4.88 4.13 5.69
CA PHE A 55 3.56 4.56 5.23
C PHE A 55 3.64 5.82 4.37
N HIS A 56 2.65 5.98 3.51
CA HIS A 56 2.47 7.16 2.70
C HIS A 56 1.87 8.29 3.56
N CYS A 57 2.57 9.40 3.70
CA CYS A 57 2.07 10.51 4.53
C CYS A 57 1.55 11.70 3.72
N GLY A 58 1.84 11.75 2.43
CA GLY A 58 1.50 12.88 1.58
C GLY A 58 2.49 14.04 1.70
N ALA A 59 2.43 14.95 0.73
CA ALA A 59 3.36 16.07 0.64
C ALA A 59 3.27 17.02 1.83
N GLU A 60 2.06 17.26 2.34
CA GLU A 60 1.82 18.23 3.42
C GLU A 60 2.46 17.83 4.75
N ARG A 61 2.47 16.52 5.05
CA ARG A 61 2.98 16.03 6.34
C ARG A 61 4.41 15.52 6.28
N PHE A 62 4.95 15.36 5.09
CA PHE A 62 6.26 14.73 4.90
C PHE A 62 7.36 15.42 5.71
N HIS A 63 7.53 16.71 5.56
CA HIS A 63 8.56 17.45 6.28
C HIS A 63 8.28 17.56 7.78
N GLU A 64 7.03 17.70 8.17
CA GLU A 64 6.64 17.76 9.57
C GLU A 64 6.98 16.46 10.32
N LEU A 65 6.66 15.31 9.73
CA LEU A 65 6.97 14.00 10.31
C LEU A 65 8.47 13.76 10.44
N LEU A 66 9.25 14.23 9.47
CA LEU A 66 10.71 14.07 9.49
C LEU A 66 11.41 14.87 10.61
N GLU A 67 10.73 15.82 11.24
CA GLU A 67 11.26 16.54 12.39
C GLU A 67 11.31 15.65 13.65
N ALA A 68 10.50 14.61 13.70
CA ALA A 68 10.49 13.69 14.83
C ALA A 68 11.69 12.75 14.80
N ASP A 69 12.32 12.55 15.96
CA ASP A 69 13.40 11.58 16.10
C ASP A 69 12.87 10.17 15.86
N GLY A 70 13.59 9.40 15.05
CA GLY A 70 13.19 8.04 14.69
C GLY A 70 12.29 7.94 13.47
N ILE A 71 12.06 9.05 12.76
CA ILE A 71 11.34 9.05 11.48
C ILE A 71 12.27 9.53 10.38
N ILE A 72 12.42 8.73 9.34
CA ILE A 72 13.31 9.00 8.20
C ILE A 72 12.52 8.93 6.89
N PRO A 73 13.02 9.57 5.80
CA PRO A 73 12.46 9.35 4.48
C PRO A 73 12.58 7.87 4.10
N SER A 74 11.52 7.28 3.55
CA SER A 74 11.58 5.87 3.15
C SER A 74 12.56 5.68 1.99
N PRO A 75 13.53 4.75 2.10
CA PRO A 75 14.39 4.42 0.97
C PRO A 75 13.53 4.05 -0.26
N TYR A 76 13.92 4.57 -1.43
CA TYR A 76 13.24 4.39 -2.73
C TYR A 76 11.83 4.98 -2.85
N LEU A 77 11.17 5.34 -1.74
CA LEU A 77 9.80 5.86 -1.72
C LEU A 77 9.69 7.31 -1.22
N ALA A 78 10.81 7.95 -0.94
CA ALA A 78 10.81 9.33 -0.42
C ALA A 78 10.18 10.34 -1.40
N LYS A 79 10.40 10.17 -2.71
CA LYS A 79 9.79 11.02 -3.74
C LYS A 79 8.26 10.91 -3.78
N ALA A 80 7.72 9.78 -3.37
CA ALA A 80 6.29 9.54 -3.27
C ALA A 80 5.73 9.93 -1.89
N HIS A 81 6.53 10.62 -1.07
CA HIS A 81 6.17 11.08 0.27
C HIS A 81 5.85 9.95 1.24
N TRP A 82 6.69 8.94 1.25
CA TRP A 82 6.67 7.88 2.23
C TRP A 82 7.71 8.14 3.31
N VAL A 83 7.38 7.83 4.54
CA VAL A 83 8.28 7.88 5.69
C VAL A 83 8.39 6.52 6.35
N THR A 84 9.48 6.34 7.08
CA THR A 84 9.77 5.11 7.81
C THR A 84 9.94 5.45 9.29
N LEU A 85 9.23 4.72 10.15
CA LEU A 85 9.52 4.71 11.58
C LEU A 85 10.63 3.70 11.84
N GLU A 86 11.73 4.17 12.41
CA GLU A 86 12.87 3.29 12.75
C GLU A 86 12.56 2.43 13.99
N ARG A 87 11.65 2.92 14.86
CA ARG A 87 11.23 2.22 16.06
C ARG A 87 9.77 2.58 16.40
N TRP A 88 9.11 1.68 17.13
CA TRP A 88 7.71 1.84 17.46
C TRP A 88 7.39 3.05 18.34
N ASP A 89 8.35 3.52 19.13
CA ASP A 89 8.16 4.67 20.02
C ASP A 89 8.47 6.02 19.36
N ALA A 90 8.77 6.05 18.05
CA ALA A 90 8.94 7.30 17.31
C ALA A 90 7.68 8.16 17.30
N LEU A 91 6.52 7.53 17.37
CA LEU A 91 5.21 8.18 17.53
C LEU A 91 4.42 7.44 18.60
N ARG A 92 3.46 8.13 19.21
CA ARG A 92 2.50 7.49 20.13
C ARG A 92 1.59 6.53 19.35
N PRO A 93 1.09 5.44 19.97
CA PRO A 93 0.19 4.50 19.29
C PRO A 93 -1.00 5.16 18.60
N ARG A 94 -1.62 6.16 19.25
CA ARG A 94 -2.75 6.89 18.65
C ARG A 94 -2.34 7.70 17.43
N GLN A 95 -1.15 8.29 17.46
CA GLN A 95 -0.62 9.04 16.31
C GLN A 95 -0.35 8.11 15.13
N ILE A 96 0.18 6.92 15.39
CA ILE A 96 0.40 5.90 14.35
C ILE A 96 -0.93 5.50 13.73
N GLU A 97 -1.94 5.24 14.53
CA GLU A 97 -3.29 4.89 14.03
C GLU A 97 -3.86 6.01 13.16
N ASP A 98 -3.77 7.26 13.60
CA ASP A 98 -4.25 8.41 12.83
C ASP A 98 -3.50 8.56 11.50
N GLU A 99 -2.19 8.36 11.50
CA GLU A 99 -1.38 8.43 10.27
C GLU A 99 -1.73 7.30 9.29
N LEU A 100 -1.99 6.10 9.78
CA LEU A 100 -2.41 4.97 8.93
C LEU A 100 -3.77 5.21 8.29
N ARG A 101 -4.71 5.76 9.05
CA ARG A 101 -6.04 6.12 8.52
C ARG A 101 -5.93 7.21 7.47
N ARG A 102 -5.07 8.19 7.70
CA ARG A 102 -4.80 9.25 6.73
C ARG A 102 -4.14 8.72 5.47
N ALA A 103 -3.14 7.85 5.62
CA ALA A 103 -2.47 7.20 4.49
C ALA A 103 -3.47 6.45 3.61
N HIS A 104 -4.33 5.65 4.24
CA HIS A 104 -5.41 4.93 3.55
C HIS A 104 -6.33 5.89 2.78
N ALA A 105 -6.80 6.96 3.42
CA ALA A 105 -7.69 7.93 2.80
C ALA A 105 -7.04 8.65 1.60
N LEU A 106 -5.76 9.03 1.74
CA LEU A 106 -5.01 9.68 0.65
C LEU A 106 -4.86 8.76 -0.56
N ILE A 107 -4.51 7.50 -0.34
CA ILE A 107 -4.34 6.54 -1.42
C ILE A 107 -5.70 6.21 -2.06
N LEU A 108 -6.74 5.99 -1.26
CA LEU A 108 -8.09 5.74 -1.77
C LEU A 108 -8.55 6.88 -2.69
N ALA A 109 -8.35 8.12 -2.27
CA ALA A 109 -8.73 9.30 -3.06
C ALA A 109 -7.98 9.40 -4.41
N ARG A 110 -6.76 8.88 -4.47
CA ARG A 110 -5.90 8.92 -5.66
C ARG A 110 -6.04 7.71 -6.58
N LEU A 111 -6.80 6.70 -6.20
CA LEU A 111 -7.03 5.54 -7.08
C LEU A 111 -7.71 5.99 -8.38
N PRO A 112 -7.39 5.36 -9.51
CA PRO A 112 -8.12 5.61 -10.75
C PRO A 112 -9.61 5.35 -10.58
N GLU A 113 -10.45 6.10 -11.28
CA GLU A 113 -11.91 5.95 -11.22
C GLU A 113 -12.37 4.53 -11.55
N ARG A 114 -11.70 3.88 -12.49
CA ARG A 114 -11.93 2.48 -12.85
C ARG A 114 -11.75 1.55 -11.63
N THR A 115 -10.71 1.78 -10.84
CA THR A 115 -10.43 1.00 -9.63
C THR A 115 -11.45 1.28 -8.55
N LYS A 116 -11.80 2.56 -8.32
CA LYS A 116 -12.84 2.94 -7.35
C LYS A 116 -14.18 2.29 -7.67
N LYS A 117 -14.57 2.27 -8.94
CA LYS A 117 -15.80 1.61 -9.39
C LYS A 117 -15.77 0.11 -9.14
N ALA A 118 -14.62 -0.54 -9.41
CA ALA A 118 -14.46 -1.96 -9.16
C ALA A 118 -14.58 -2.29 -7.67
N LEU A 119 -14.06 -1.45 -6.78
CA LEU A 119 -14.16 -1.63 -5.33
C LEU A 119 -15.60 -1.49 -4.81
N ALA A 120 -16.43 -0.72 -5.49
CA ALA A 120 -17.84 -0.56 -5.14
C ALA A 120 -18.72 -1.73 -5.57
N LEU A 121 -18.20 -2.66 -6.40
CA LEU A 121 -18.96 -3.82 -6.87
C LEU A 121 -19.04 -4.91 -5.80
N PRO A 122 -20.11 -5.76 -5.84
CA PRO A 122 -20.15 -6.97 -5.02
C PRO A 122 -18.96 -7.88 -5.31
N GLN A 123 -18.57 -8.70 -4.33
CA GLN A 123 -17.39 -9.56 -4.41
C GLN A 123 -17.39 -10.45 -5.65
N LYS A 124 -18.53 -11.02 -6.03
CA LYS A 124 -18.64 -11.87 -7.23
C LYS A 124 -18.27 -11.12 -8.51
N GLU A 125 -18.70 -9.87 -8.62
CA GLU A 125 -18.42 -9.02 -9.78
C GLU A 125 -16.96 -8.55 -9.78
N ARG A 126 -16.36 -8.33 -8.60
CA ARG A 126 -14.93 -8.04 -8.50
C ARG A 126 -14.07 -9.19 -9.01
N VAL A 127 -14.41 -10.41 -8.67
CA VAL A 127 -13.72 -11.61 -9.16
C VAL A 127 -13.81 -11.71 -10.69
N LYS A 128 -14.99 -11.46 -11.25
CA LYS A 128 -15.19 -11.42 -12.70
C LYS A 128 -14.32 -10.34 -13.36
N THR A 129 -14.27 -9.15 -12.79
CA THR A 129 -13.45 -8.03 -13.29
C THR A 129 -11.97 -8.38 -13.31
N ILE A 130 -11.46 -9.01 -12.25
CA ILE A 130 -10.07 -9.47 -12.17
C ILE A 130 -9.78 -10.47 -13.31
N ARG A 131 -10.66 -11.42 -13.51
CA ARG A 131 -10.52 -12.45 -14.55
C ARG A 131 -10.50 -11.83 -15.94
N GLU A 132 -11.37 -10.89 -16.23
CA GLU A 132 -11.44 -10.18 -17.51
C GLU A 132 -10.16 -9.37 -17.76
N ARG A 133 -9.63 -8.67 -16.74
CA ARG A 133 -8.38 -7.91 -16.85
C ARG A 133 -7.18 -8.80 -17.14
N LYS A 134 -7.07 -9.93 -16.46
CA LYS A 134 -5.98 -10.89 -16.69
C LYS A 134 -6.01 -11.45 -18.10
N THR A 135 -7.19 -11.75 -18.63
CA THR A 135 -7.37 -12.21 -20.01
C THR A 135 -6.92 -11.14 -21.00
N SER A 136 -7.32 -9.88 -20.81
CA SER A 136 -6.91 -8.76 -21.66
C SER A 136 -5.40 -8.54 -21.65
N GLU A 137 -4.76 -8.59 -20.50
CA GLU A 137 -3.30 -8.47 -20.37
C GLU A 137 -2.57 -9.60 -21.08
N SER A 138 -3.03 -10.83 -20.94
CA SER A 138 -2.47 -11.98 -21.64
C SER A 138 -2.57 -11.83 -23.15
N ALA A 139 -3.71 -11.36 -23.65
CA ALA A 139 -3.91 -11.12 -25.09
C ALA A 139 -2.98 -10.00 -25.58
N ARG A 140 -2.83 -8.91 -24.85
CA ARG A 140 -1.90 -7.80 -25.19
C ARG A 140 -0.44 -8.31 -25.23
N THR A 141 -0.02 -9.10 -24.26
CA THR A 141 1.33 -9.66 -24.18
C THR A 141 1.61 -10.55 -25.38
N LYS A 142 0.68 -11.42 -25.79
CA LYS A 142 0.81 -12.29 -26.97
C LYS A 142 0.95 -11.48 -28.25
N VAL A 143 0.16 -10.43 -28.43
CA VAL A 143 0.23 -9.54 -29.60
C VAL A 143 1.58 -8.83 -29.66
N SER A 144 2.05 -8.27 -28.54
CA SER A 144 3.35 -7.61 -28.47
C SER A 144 4.51 -8.55 -28.80
N ARG A 145 4.48 -9.79 -28.32
CA ARG A 145 5.50 -10.81 -28.64
C ARG A 145 5.48 -11.20 -30.11
N ALA A 146 4.30 -11.35 -30.71
CA ALA A 146 4.16 -11.64 -32.12
C ALA A 146 4.72 -10.52 -32.99
N LYS A 147 4.50 -9.26 -32.63
CA LYS A 147 5.04 -8.08 -33.36
C LYS A 147 6.55 -7.91 -33.20
N ALA A 148 7.14 -8.38 -32.09
CA ALA A 148 8.57 -8.26 -31.80
C ALA A 148 9.42 -9.33 -32.52
N LYS A 149 8.81 -10.37 -33.10
CA LYS A 149 9.53 -11.40 -33.89
C LYS A 149 9.76 -10.89 -35.31
N PRO A 150 11.01 -10.92 -35.81
CA PRO A 150 11.31 -10.56 -37.19
C PRO A 150 10.66 -11.50 -38.21
#